data_3b4f082d8d15bb830ac7e775b63dcf61
#
_entry.id   3b4f082d8d15bb830ac7e775b63dcf61
#
_cell.length_a   1.000
_cell.length_b   1.000
_cell.length_c   1.000
_cell.angle_alpha   90.00
_cell.angle_beta   90.00
_cell.angle_gamma   90.00
#
_symmetry.space_group_name_H-M   'P 1'
#
loop_
_entity.id
_entity.type
_entity.pdbx_description
1 polymer ?
#
loop_
_entity_poly.entity_id
_entity_poly.type
_entity_poly.pdbx_seq_one_letter_code
_entity_poly.pdbx_strand_id
1 'polypeptide(L)'
;MNLSISAIRLFKACRKAYYFKYIETLEPVQKAEALETGSNYHSLIEELYRDGEFTESYSKECAMATAYKKYIYPKFKVTAVEEWKSHQIGPDLNLVGRVDGLAEDNCLVEHKSTSAEITEAYEYDLLWDEQILTYMYLTGTRKVWYTVCRKPTIRQGKNETDEEFFNRMVEWYDTDTDKKIRLLEIYRTDEEVEAFSKELMAMASLMSVVTNGDGRQFYRNTCHCNKWGRRCEYSSICLNYDPN
;
A
#
# COMPACT_ATOMS: atom_id res chain seq x y z
N MET A 1 5.31 -18.08 -12.56
CA MET A 1 5.73 -16.72 -12.09
C MET A 1 4.63 -16.15 -11.21
N ASN A 2 4.99 -15.62 -10.03
CA ASN A 2 4.03 -14.94 -9.15
C ASN A 2 4.08 -13.44 -9.41
N LEU A 3 2.94 -12.83 -9.68
CA LEU A 3 2.79 -11.39 -9.94
C LEU A 3 1.96 -10.75 -8.83
N SER A 4 2.50 -9.73 -8.19
CA SER A 4 1.74 -8.85 -7.30
C SER A 4 1.34 -7.57 -8.03
N ILE A 5 0.31 -6.90 -7.54
CA ILE A 5 -0.08 -5.59 -8.09
C ILE A 5 1.06 -4.56 -7.99
N SER A 6 1.90 -4.63 -6.96
CA SER A 6 3.08 -3.76 -6.84
C SER A 6 4.11 -4.01 -7.95
N ALA A 7 4.31 -5.28 -8.34
CA ALA A 7 5.18 -5.64 -9.46
C ALA A 7 4.63 -5.13 -10.79
N ILE A 8 3.33 -5.30 -11.01
CA ILE A 8 2.63 -4.82 -12.21
C ILE A 8 2.70 -3.28 -12.31
N ARG A 9 2.42 -2.58 -11.22
CA ARG A 9 2.51 -1.11 -11.16
C ARG A 9 3.93 -0.62 -11.47
N LEU A 10 4.96 -1.26 -10.92
CA LEU A 10 6.34 -0.89 -11.19
C LEU A 10 6.73 -1.16 -12.65
N PHE A 11 6.29 -2.29 -13.21
CA PHE A 11 6.52 -2.60 -14.63
C PHE A 11 5.86 -1.56 -15.56
N LYS A 12 4.61 -1.17 -15.28
CA LYS A 12 3.91 -0.09 -16.00
C LYS A 12 4.64 1.24 -15.86
N ALA A 13 5.13 1.55 -14.67
CA ALA A 13 5.83 2.80 -14.38
C ALA A 13 7.21 2.87 -15.02
N CYS A 14 8.03 1.82 -14.92
CA CYS A 14 9.36 1.74 -15.54
C CYS A 14 9.85 0.29 -15.58
N ARG A 15 9.93 -0.30 -16.78
CA ARG A 15 10.42 -1.68 -16.96
C ARG A 15 11.84 -1.88 -16.44
N LYS A 16 12.71 -0.86 -16.53
CA LYS A 16 14.08 -0.95 -16.00
C LYS A 16 14.09 -1.00 -14.46
N ALA A 17 13.22 -0.23 -13.78
CA ALA A 17 13.07 -0.31 -12.33
C ALA A 17 12.48 -1.66 -11.90
N TYR A 18 11.51 -2.18 -12.63
CA TYR A 18 10.99 -3.53 -12.42
C TYR A 18 12.09 -4.59 -12.54
N TYR A 19 12.94 -4.50 -13.57
CA TYR A 19 14.09 -5.39 -13.78
C TYR A 19 15.02 -5.39 -12.57
N PHE A 20 15.43 -4.21 -12.11
CA PHE A 20 16.30 -4.11 -10.93
C PHE A 20 15.66 -4.74 -9.68
N LYS A 21 14.39 -4.48 -9.44
CA LYS A 21 13.72 -4.94 -8.22
C LYS A 21 13.36 -6.42 -8.25
N TYR A 22 12.79 -6.91 -9.34
CA TYR A 22 12.16 -8.23 -9.38
C TYR A 22 12.97 -9.28 -10.13
N ILE A 23 13.89 -8.89 -11.01
CA ILE A 23 14.76 -9.82 -11.74
C ILE A 23 16.14 -9.86 -11.07
N GLU A 24 16.76 -8.70 -10.86
CA GLU A 24 18.07 -8.59 -10.17
C GLU A 24 17.94 -8.62 -8.65
N THR A 25 16.72 -8.54 -8.11
CA THR A 25 16.43 -8.57 -6.66
C THR A 25 17.18 -7.51 -5.84
N LEU A 26 17.42 -6.33 -6.46
CA LEU A 26 18.13 -5.24 -5.80
C LEU A 26 17.17 -4.48 -4.86
N GLU A 27 17.61 -4.29 -3.64
CA GLU A 27 16.90 -3.47 -2.66
C GLU A 27 17.68 -2.17 -2.37
N PRO A 28 17.00 -1.05 -2.12
CA PRO A 28 17.67 0.18 -1.70
C PRO A 28 18.35 -0.01 -0.34
N VAL A 29 19.57 0.54 -0.18
CA VAL A 29 20.36 0.46 1.05
C VAL A 29 19.64 1.10 2.24
N GLN A 30 18.82 2.12 2.00
CA GLN A 30 17.95 2.74 2.99
C GLN A 30 16.51 2.74 2.49
N LYS A 31 15.61 2.20 3.29
CA LYS A 31 14.17 2.36 3.07
C LYS A 31 13.79 3.81 3.39
N ALA A 32 12.88 4.38 2.62
CA ALA A 32 12.34 5.70 2.94
C ALA A 32 11.57 5.62 4.28
N GLU A 33 11.84 6.54 5.22
CA GLU A 33 11.15 6.64 6.53
C GLU A 33 9.63 6.54 6.41
N ALA A 34 9.07 7.13 5.35
CA ALA A 34 7.63 7.06 5.10
C ALA A 34 7.10 5.65 4.84
N LEU A 35 7.90 4.77 4.23
CA LEU A 35 7.55 3.36 4.01
C LEU A 35 7.67 2.56 5.30
N GLU A 36 8.70 2.84 6.09
CA GLU A 36 8.92 2.21 7.38
C GLU A 36 7.80 2.54 8.36
N THR A 37 7.45 3.83 8.50
CA THR A 37 6.27 4.25 9.28
C THR A 37 5.00 3.54 8.84
N GLY A 38 4.78 3.40 7.52
CA GLY A 38 3.61 2.69 6.99
C GLY A 38 3.60 1.22 7.40
N SER A 39 4.73 0.54 7.25
CA SER A 39 4.87 -0.88 7.59
C SER A 39 4.69 -1.14 9.09
N ASN A 40 5.31 -0.31 9.94
CA ASN A 40 5.17 -0.43 11.39
C ASN A 40 3.73 -0.18 11.85
N TYR A 41 3.06 0.82 11.25
CA TYR A 41 1.64 1.06 11.52
C TYR A 41 0.77 -0.16 11.19
N HIS A 42 0.97 -0.80 10.02
CA HIS A 42 0.23 -2.02 9.66
C HIS A 42 0.49 -3.15 10.65
N SER A 43 1.74 -3.34 11.10
CA SER A 43 2.08 -4.37 12.11
C SER A 43 1.33 -4.15 13.43
N LEU A 44 1.22 -2.90 13.90
CA LEU A 44 0.46 -2.58 15.12
C LEU A 44 -1.05 -2.81 14.94
N ILE A 45 -1.61 -2.55 13.76
CA ILE A 45 -3.02 -2.86 13.48
C ILE A 45 -3.24 -4.38 13.40
N GLU A 46 -2.29 -5.14 12.83
CA GLU A 46 -2.33 -6.59 12.83
C GLU A 46 -2.33 -7.16 14.26
N GLU A 47 -1.43 -6.67 15.13
CA GLU A 47 -1.40 -7.04 16.56
C GLU A 47 -2.74 -6.73 17.23
N LEU A 48 -3.29 -5.53 17.01
CA LEU A 48 -4.57 -5.11 17.57
C LEU A 48 -5.72 -6.08 17.23
N TYR A 49 -5.78 -6.55 15.97
CA TYR A 49 -6.82 -7.49 15.56
C TYR A 49 -6.58 -8.91 16.04
N ARG A 50 -5.32 -9.32 16.17
CA ARG A 50 -4.95 -10.66 16.62
C ARG A 50 -5.10 -10.83 18.14
N ASP A 51 -4.62 -9.84 18.90
CA ASP A 51 -4.42 -9.95 20.35
C ASP A 51 -5.35 -9.03 21.15
N GLY A 52 -6.09 -8.14 20.49
CA GLY A 52 -6.94 -7.12 21.11
C GLY A 52 -6.20 -5.87 21.58
N GLU A 53 -4.87 -5.94 21.57
CA GLU A 53 -3.93 -4.89 21.97
C GLU A 53 -2.70 -4.89 21.08
N PHE A 54 -1.88 -3.86 21.14
CA PHE A 54 -0.63 -3.77 20.42
C PHE A 54 0.49 -3.30 21.35
N THR A 55 1.74 -3.56 20.93
CA THR A 55 2.93 -3.16 21.67
C THR A 55 3.04 -1.64 21.75
N GLU A 56 2.96 -1.09 22.96
CA GLU A 56 3.00 0.36 23.19
C GLU A 56 4.43 0.91 23.14
N SER A 57 4.56 2.08 22.53
CA SER A 57 5.77 2.90 22.51
C SER A 57 5.39 4.36 22.30
N TYR A 58 6.34 5.27 22.54
CA TYR A 58 6.13 6.71 22.26
C TYR A 58 6.37 7.08 20.79
N SER A 59 6.14 6.15 19.89
CA SER A 59 6.35 6.35 18.45
C SER A 59 5.15 7.00 17.76
N LYS A 60 5.42 7.57 16.59
CA LYS A 60 4.39 8.12 15.71
C LYS A 60 3.38 7.05 15.28
N GLU A 61 3.87 5.86 14.98
CA GLU A 61 3.08 4.71 14.53
C GLU A 61 2.13 4.24 15.64
N CYS A 62 2.61 4.27 16.88
CA CYS A 62 1.81 3.94 18.05
C CYS A 62 0.70 4.97 18.29
N ALA A 63 0.97 6.27 18.10
CA ALA A 63 -0.06 7.31 18.16
C ALA A 63 -1.12 7.14 17.05
N MET A 64 -0.70 6.71 15.84
CA MET A 64 -1.61 6.37 14.75
C MET A 64 -2.48 5.15 15.10
N ALA A 65 -1.88 4.09 15.66
CA ALA A 65 -2.60 2.88 16.07
C ALA A 65 -3.57 3.16 17.23
N THR A 66 -3.19 4.04 18.17
CA THR A 66 -4.08 4.51 19.24
C THR A 66 -5.30 5.24 18.70
N ALA A 67 -5.11 6.12 17.70
CA ALA A 67 -6.21 6.78 17.02
C ALA A 67 -7.08 5.76 16.25
N TYR A 68 -6.47 4.78 15.59
CA TYR A 68 -7.21 3.71 14.93
C TYR A 68 -8.06 2.91 15.93
N LYS A 69 -7.49 2.50 17.05
CA LYS A 69 -8.20 1.77 18.13
C LYS A 69 -9.39 2.57 18.64
N LYS A 70 -9.26 3.89 18.75
CA LYS A 70 -10.32 4.80 19.22
C LYS A 70 -11.43 5.02 18.18
N TYR A 71 -11.08 5.31 16.94
CA TYR A 71 -12.02 5.83 15.95
C TYR A 71 -12.48 4.83 14.89
N ILE A 72 -11.73 3.78 14.63
CA ILE A 72 -11.99 2.82 13.54
C ILE A 72 -12.32 1.43 14.07
N TYR A 73 -11.49 0.88 14.96
CA TYR A 73 -11.59 -0.49 15.44
C TYR A 73 -13.01 -0.90 15.92
N PRO A 74 -13.80 -0.02 16.60
CA PRO A 74 -15.15 -0.40 17.06
C PRO A 74 -16.21 -0.42 15.95
N LYS A 75 -15.89 0.00 14.72
CA LYS A 75 -16.90 0.20 13.65
C LYS A 75 -17.23 -1.06 12.87
N PHE A 76 -16.34 -2.04 12.84
CA PHE A 76 -16.53 -3.31 12.14
C PHE A 76 -15.65 -4.40 12.77
N LYS A 77 -16.01 -5.65 12.49
CA LYS A 77 -15.29 -6.80 13.04
C LYS A 77 -14.50 -7.50 11.92
N VAL A 78 -13.20 -7.63 12.13
CA VAL A 78 -12.31 -8.37 11.26
C VAL A 78 -12.31 -9.84 11.63
N THR A 79 -12.39 -10.71 10.65
CA THR A 79 -12.43 -12.18 10.80
C THR A 79 -11.11 -12.84 10.42
N ALA A 80 -10.31 -12.17 9.60
CA ALA A 80 -8.98 -12.64 9.21
C ALA A 80 -8.06 -11.44 8.94
N VAL A 81 -6.77 -11.55 9.24
CA VAL A 81 -5.75 -10.52 9.03
C VAL A 81 -4.59 -11.07 8.22
N GLU A 82 -4.00 -10.22 7.37
CA GLU A 82 -2.76 -10.47 6.64
C GLU A 82 -2.77 -11.79 5.83
N GLU A 83 -3.89 -12.08 5.16
CA GLU A 83 -4.05 -13.31 4.40
C GLU A 83 -3.47 -13.25 2.99
N TRP A 84 -2.70 -14.26 2.63
CA TRP A 84 -2.27 -14.49 1.26
C TRP A 84 -3.39 -15.05 0.41
N LYS A 85 -3.65 -14.42 -0.73
CA LYS A 85 -4.57 -14.88 -1.76
C LYS A 85 -3.81 -15.08 -3.06
N SER A 86 -4.21 -16.09 -3.82
CA SER A 86 -3.63 -16.35 -5.14
C SER A 86 -4.68 -16.86 -6.11
N HIS A 87 -4.52 -16.48 -7.37
CA HIS A 87 -5.36 -16.95 -8.47
C HIS A 87 -4.49 -17.18 -9.71
N GLN A 88 -4.67 -18.33 -10.37
CA GLN A 88 -3.97 -18.62 -11.62
C GLN A 88 -4.63 -17.82 -12.76
N ILE A 89 -3.85 -16.94 -13.40
CA ILE A 89 -4.31 -16.05 -14.47
C ILE A 89 -3.77 -16.42 -15.85
N GLY A 90 -2.98 -17.49 -15.92
CA GLY A 90 -2.44 -18.02 -17.17
C GLY A 90 -1.56 -19.24 -16.94
N PRO A 91 -1.05 -19.89 -18.00
CA PRO A 91 -0.04 -20.94 -17.87
C PRO A 91 1.16 -20.40 -17.09
N ASP A 92 1.52 -21.03 -15.98
CA ASP A 92 2.65 -20.66 -15.11
C ASP A 92 2.60 -19.20 -14.56
N LEU A 93 1.43 -18.55 -14.58
CA LEU A 93 1.19 -17.21 -14.08
C LEU A 93 0.16 -17.21 -12.94
N ASN A 94 0.58 -16.81 -11.76
CA ASN A 94 -0.30 -16.61 -10.61
C ASN A 94 -0.32 -15.12 -10.22
N LEU A 95 -1.51 -14.57 -10.06
CA LEU A 95 -1.69 -13.32 -9.35
C LEU A 95 -1.67 -13.62 -7.86
N VAL A 96 -0.87 -12.87 -7.11
CA VAL A 96 -0.76 -13.01 -5.66
C VAL A 96 -0.94 -11.68 -4.96
N GLY A 97 -1.54 -11.71 -3.78
CA GLY A 97 -1.70 -10.54 -2.94
C GLY A 97 -1.87 -10.93 -1.48
N ARG A 98 -1.36 -10.10 -0.58
CA ARG A 98 -1.63 -10.18 0.84
C ARG A 98 -2.63 -9.09 1.18
N VAL A 99 -3.85 -9.50 1.57
CA VAL A 99 -4.89 -8.56 1.97
C VAL A 99 -4.71 -8.22 3.45
N ASP A 100 -4.88 -6.95 3.81
CA ASP A 100 -4.70 -6.51 5.19
C ASP A 100 -5.73 -7.16 6.13
N GLY A 101 -6.96 -7.37 5.65
CA GLY A 101 -7.96 -8.11 6.39
C GLY A 101 -9.21 -8.46 5.60
N LEU A 102 -10.00 -9.36 6.21
CA LEU A 102 -11.37 -9.66 5.82
C LEU A 102 -12.28 -9.40 7.02
N ALA A 103 -13.36 -8.68 6.79
CA ALA A 103 -14.38 -8.41 7.79
C ALA A 103 -15.60 -9.31 7.60
N GLU A 104 -16.53 -9.29 8.57
CA GLU A 104 -17.85 -9.89 8.41
C GLU A 104 -18.53 -9.38 7.13
N ASP A 105 -19.54 -10.05 6.65
CA ASP A 105 -20.26 -9.72 5.41
C ASP A 105 -19.43 -9.76 4.13
N ASN A 106 -18.37 -10.59 4.10
CA ASN A 106 -17.48 -10.74 2.95
C ASN A 106 -16.93 -9.40 2.44
N CYS A 107 -16.46 -8.58 3.37
CA CYS A 107 -15.90 -7.26 3.09
C CYS A 107 -14.38 -7.28 3.26
N LEU A 108 -13.66 -6.74 2.27
CA LEU A 108 -12.23 -6.48 2.40
C LEU A 108 -11.96 -5.38 3.40
N VAL A 109 -10.81 -5.46 4.05
CA VAL A 109 -10.26 -4.37 4.86
C VAL A 109 -8.92 -3.97 4.27
N GLU A 110 -8.74 -2.68 4.02
CA GLU A 110 -7.49 -2.11 3.53
C GLU A 110 -7.08 -0.94 4.43
N HIS A 111 -5.85 -0.96 4.90
CA HIS A 111 -5.28 0.08 5.76
C HIS A 111 -4.29 0.93 4.98
N LYS A 112 -4.41 2.24 5.08
CA LYS A 112 -3.45 3.17 4.48
C LYS A 112 -2.98 4.22 5.47
N SER A 113 -1.71 4.57 5.36
CA SER A 113 -1.17 5.76 6.00
C SER A 113 -0.79 6.80 4.94
N THR A 114 -1.10 8.06 5.20
CA THR A 114 -0.79 9.17 4.30
C THR A 114 -0.13 10.33 5.05
N SER A 115 0.71 11.11 4.37
CA SER A 115 1.19 12.40 4.88
C SER A 115 0.29 13.56 4.45
N ALA A 116 -0.56 13.35 3.45
CA ALA A 116 -1.52 14.35 2.96
C ALA A 116 -2.78 14.39 3.84
N GLU A 117 -3.49 15.50 3.78
CA GLU A 117 -4.82 15.65 4.35
C GLU A 117 -5.82 14.77 3.59
N ILE A 118 -6.76 14.17 4.32
CA ILE A 118 -7.82 13.34 3.72
C ILE A 118 -8.91 14.28 3.23
N THR A 119 -8.99 14.44 1.91
CA THR A 119 -9.89 15.37 1.21
C THR A 119 -10.74 14.61 0.20
N GLU A 120 -11.74 15.27 -0.38
CA GLU A 120 -12.51 14.71 -1.51
C GLU A 120 -11.61 14.31 -2.70
N ALA A 121 -10.53 15.05 -2.96
CA ALA A 121 -9.57 14.68 -4.00
C ALA A 121 -8.86 13.37 -3.67
N TYR A 122 -8.51 13.14 -2.39
CA TYR A 122 -7.97 11.86 -1.94
C TYR A 122 -8.96 10.70 -2.19
N GLU A 123 -10.23 10.92 -1.87
CA GLU A 123 -11.30 9.92 -2.10
C GLU A 123 -11.50 9.65 -3.60
N TYR A 124 -11.45 10.71 -4.42
CA TYR A 124 -11.56 10.56 -5.87
C TYR A 124 -10.44 9.70 -6.45
N ASP A 125 -9.20 9.83 -5.94
CA ASP A 125 -8.07 9.02 -6.39
C ASP A 125 -8.26 7.51 -6.11
N LEU A 126 -9.08 7.15 -5.12
CA LEU A 126 -9.41 5.74 -4.81
C LEU A 126 -10.25 5.06 -5.89
N LEU A 127 -10.94 5.83 -6.74
CA LEU A 127 -11.67 5.29 -7.89
C LEU A 127 -10.73 4.54 -8.86
N TRP A 128 -9.46 4.92 -8.88
CA TRP A 128 -8.44 4.38 -9.77
C TRP A 128 -7.45 3.45 -9.06
N ASP A 129 -7.75 3.04 -7.82
CA ASP A 129 -6.85 2.17 -7.07
C ASP A 129 -6.90 0.72 -7.56
N GLU A 130 -5.94 0.36 -8.40
CA GLU A 130 -5.77 -1.00 -8.94
C GLU A 130 -5.54 -2.06 -7.84
N GLN A 131 -5.07 -1.68 -6.64
CA GLN A 131 -4.87 -2.63 -5.54
C GLN A 131 -6.22 -3.11 -5.01
N ILE A 132 -7.17 -2.21 -4.83
CA ILE A 132 -8.55 -2.53 -4.43
C ILE A 132 -9.17 -3.51 -5.43
N LEU A 133 -9.11 -3.20 -6.72
CA LEU A 133 -9.65 -4.06 -7.78
C LEU A 133 -8.96 -5.43 -7.82
N THR A 134 -7.63 -5.45 -7.63
CA THR A 134 -6.86 -6.71 -7.55
C THR A 134 -7.33 -7.57 -6.39
N TYR A 135 -7.50 -6.98 -5.22
CA TYR A 135 -7.93 -7.72 -4.04
C TYR A 135 -9.38 -8.17 -4.12
N MET A 136 -10.26 -7.36 -4.70
CA MET A 136 -11.62 -7.79 -5.01
C MET A 136 -11.67 -8.97 -5.99
N TYR A 137 -10.81 -8.95 -7.02
CA TYR A 137 -10.68 -10.07 -7.95
C TYR A 137 -10.18 -11.35 -7.25
N LEU A 138 -9.17 -11.22 -6.38
CA LEU A 138 -8.58 -12.35 -5.66
C LEU A 138 -9.51 -12.97 -4.59
N THR A 139 -10.37 -12.16 -3.98
CA THR A 139 -11.22 -12.58 -2.85
C THR A 139 -12.67 -12.82 -3.24
N GLY A 140 -13.10 -12.35 -4.42
CA GLY A 140 -14.51 -12.38 -4.83
C GLY A 140 -15.38 -11.35 -4.12
N THR A 141 -14.81 -10.47 -3.30
CA THR A 141 -15.55 -9.38 -2.64
C THR A 141 -15.86 -8.24 -3.61
N ARG A 142 -16.83 -7.38 -3.23
CA ARG A 142 -17.20 -6.17 -3.99
C ARG A 142 -17.25 -4.94 -3.10
N LYS A 143 -16.96 -5.12 -1.82
CA LYS A 143 -16.98 -4.08 -0.81
C LYS A 143 -15.65 -4.05 -0.07
N VAL A 144 -15.16 -2.85 0.22
CA VAL A 144 -13.95 -2.61 1.01
C VAL A 144 -14.25 -1.60 2.12
N TRP A 145 -13.89 -1.94 3.35
CA TRP A 145 -13.65 -1.00 4.42
C TRP A 145 -12.23 -0.44 4.25
N TYR A 146 -12.14 0.73 3.64
CA TYR A 146 -10.87 1.41 3.40
C TYR A 146 -10.60 2.39 4.53
N THR A 147 -9.60 2.09 5.35
CA THR A 147 -9.22 2.95 6.46
C THR A 147 -7.98 3.75 6.06
N VAL A 148 -8.02 5.05 6.30
CA VAL A 148 -6.89 5.92 6.04
C VAL A 148 -6.55 6.71 7.30
N CYS A 149 -5.26 6.68 7.67
CA CYS A 149 -4.72 7.40 8.82
C CYS A 149 -3.62 8.36 8.35
N ARG A 150 -3.79 9.65 8.62
CA ARG A 150 -2.79 10.66 8.34
C ARG A 150 -1.71 10.64 9.41
N LYS A 151 -0.47 10.63 8.98
CA LYS A 151 0.70 10.72 9.87
C LYS A 151 0.71 12.08 10.59
N PRO A 152 0.90 12.15 11.92
CA PRO A 152 1.03 13.42 12.61
C PRO A 152 2.16 14.25 12.02
N THR A 153 1.88 15.54 11.76
CA THR A 153 2.83 16.47 11.16
C THR A 153 3.44 17.44 12.18
N ILE A 154 3.06 17.30 13.45
CA ILE A 154 3.59 18.10 14.57
C ILE A 154 5.01 17.64 14.92
N ARG A 155 5.80 18.56 15.49
CA ARG A 155 7.19 18.32 15.90
C ARG A 155 7.31 18.41 17.41
N GLN A 156 8.21 17.60 17.97
CA GLN A 156 8.53 17.63 19.39
C GLN A 156 9.18 18.97 19.77
N GLY A 157 8.74 19.53 20.89
CA GLY A 157 9.30 20.75 21.46
C GLY A 157 10.66 20.46 22.12
N LYS A 158 11.50 21.51 22.27
CA LYS A 158 12.87 21.38 22.83
C LYS A 158 12.92 20.79 24.23
N ASN A 159 11.92 21.06 25.06
CA ASN A 159 11.85 20.64 26.47
C ASN A 159 10.74 19.62 26.72
N GLU A 160 10.15 19.10 25.65
CA GLU A 160 9.05 18.15 25.70
C GLU A 160 9.61 16.72 25.82
N THR A 161 9.16 15.96 26.79
CA THR A 161 9.49 14.54 26.89
C THR A 161 8.85 13.73 25.77
N ASP A 162 9.34 12.53 25.52
CA ASP A 162 8.76 11.63 24.51
C ASP A 162 7.30 11.28 24.84
N GLU A 163 6.98 11.10 26.11
CA GLU A 163 5.62 10.85 26.59
C GLU A 163 4.68 12.04 26.36
N GLU A 164 5.09 13.25 26.68
CA GLU A 164 4.30 14.47 26.43
C GLU A 164 4.06 14.67 24.94
N PHE A 165 5.09 14.45 24.13
CA PHE A 165 4.96 14.54 22.68
C PHE A 165 4.03 13.48 22.11
N PHE A 166 4.13 12.23 22.60
CA PHE A 166 3.24 11.15 22.22
C PHE A 166 1.78 11.49 22.55
N ASN A 167 1.50 11.93 23.76
CA ASN A 167 0.15 12.31 24.17
C ASN A 167 -0.41 13.42 23.27
N ARG A 168 0.41 14.40 22.92
CA ARG A 168 0.02 15.48 22.00
C ARG A 168 -0.19 14.98 20.56
N MET A 169 0.54 13.95 20.10
CA MET A 169 0.26 13.29 18.82
C MET A 169 -1.08 12.53 18.83
N VAL A 170 -1.43 11.90 19.94
CA VAL A 170 -2.75 11.25 20.09
C VAL A 170 -3.87 12.29 20.12
N GLU A 171 -3.74 13.35 20.90
CA GLU A 171 -4.69 14.46 20.97
C GLU A 171 -4.87 15.18 19.63
N TRP A 172 -3.84 15.19 18.79
CA TRP A 172 -3.92 15.80 17.46
C TRP A 172 -5.05 15.19 16.61
N TYR A 173 -5.40 13.92 16.81
CA TYR A 173 -6.50 13.27 16.11
C TYR A 173 -7.88 13.69 16.61
N ASP A 174 -7.99 14.28 17.80
CA ASP A 174 -9.26 14.68 18.40
C ASP A 174 -9.85 15.95 17.78
N THR A 175 -9.05 16.69 17.02
CA THR A 175 -9.49 17.88 16.27
C THR A 175 -9.49 17.56 14.77
N ASP A 176 -10.49 18.07 14.03
CA ASP A 176 -10.65 17.80 12.59
C ASP A 176 -10.42 16.30 12.23
N THR A 177 -11.00 15.42 13.02
CA THR A 177 -10.76 13.98 12.98
C THR A 177 -10.93 13.41 11.56
N ASP A 178 -11.97 13.84 10.84
CA ASP A 178 -12.27 13.37 9.49
C ASP A 178 -11.19 13.73 8.44
N LYS A 179 -10.35 14.73 8.74
CA LYS A 179 -9.20 15.09 7.88
C LYS A 179 -7.94 14.28 8.21
N LYS A 180 -7.96 13.51 9.29
CA LYS A 180 -6.81 12.81 9.85
C LYS A 180 -6.97 11.30 9.92
N ILE A 181 -8.18 10.83 10.21
CA ILE A 181 -8.49 9.40 10.22
C ILE A 181 -9.93 9.16 9.76
N ARG A 182 -10.09 8.30 8.75
CA ARG A 182 -11.41 8.01 8.17
C ARG A 182 -11.57 6.54 7.84
N LEU A 183 -12.82 6.11 7.89
CA LEU A 183 -13.31 4.87 7.32
C LEU A 183 -14.14 5.23 6.09
N LEU A 184 -13.72 4.74 4.94
CA LEU A 184 -14.42 4.92 3.66
C LEU A 184 -14.98 3.58 3.22
N GLU A 185 -16.18 3.58 2.69
CA GLU A 185 -16.83 2.41 2.12
C GLU A 185 -16.73 2.48 0.60
N ILE A 186 -16.06 1.49 0.01
CA ILE A 186 -15.82 1.45 -1.42
C ILE A 186 -16.52 0.24 -2.01
N TYR A 187 -17.31 0.46 -3.06
CA TYR A 187 -17.97 -0.58 -3.83
C TYR A 187 -17.45 -0.62 -5.26
N ARG A 188 -17.42 -1.83 -5.82
CA ARG A 188 -17.19 -2.06 -7.25
C ARG A 188 -18.20 -3.06 -7.78
N THR A 189 -18.65 -2.83 -9.00
CA THR A 189 -19.55 -3.78 -9.66
C THR A 189 -18.80 -4.99 -10.20
N ASP A 190 -19.52 -6.04 -10.54
CA ASP A 190 -18.94 -7.21 -11.19
C ASP A 190 -18.30 -6.85 -12.52
N GLU A 191 -18.94 -5.95 -13.29
CA GLU A 191 -18.47 -5.48 -14.58
C GLU A 191 -17.15 -4.70 -14.46
N GLU A 192 -16.99 -3.86 -13.42
CA GLU A 192 -15.74 -3.12 -13.16
C GLU A 192 -14.61 -4.08 -12.84
N VAL A 193 -14.84 -5.07 -11.97
CA VAL A 193 -13.82 -6.06 -11.59
C VAL A 193 -13.48 -6.97 -12.76
N GLU A 194 -14.47 -7.37 -13.58
CA GLU A 194 -14.25 -8.17 -14.79
C GLU A 194 -13.46 -7.38 -15.85
N ALA A 195 -13.80 -6.11 -16.10
CA ALA A 195 -13.06 -5.26 -17.02
C ALA A 195 -11.59 -5.12 -16.59
N PHE A 196 -11.36 -4.83 -15.32
CA PHE A 196 -10.01 -4.75 -14.75
C PHE A 196 -9.25 -6.09 -14.86
N SER A 197 -9.91 -7.22 -14.64
CA SER A 197 -9.28 -8.54 -14.76
C SER A 197 -8.74 -8.80 -16.16
N LYS A 198 -9.45 -8.36 -17.20
CA LYS A 198 -9.01 -8.47 -18.61
C LYS A 198 -7.75 -7.60 -18.87
N GLU A 199 -7.73 -6.38 -18.34
CA GLU A 199 -6.55 -5.50 -18.41
C GLU A 199 -5.35 -6.11 -17.67
N LEU A 200 -5.59 -6.66 -16.49
CA LEU A 200 -4.58 -7.34 -15.68
C LEU A 200 -3.98 -8.54 -16.42
N MET A 201 -4.80 -9.38 -17.04
CA MET A 201 -4.35 -10.55 -17.81
C MET A 201 -3.53 -10.12 -19.04
N ALA A 202 -3.95 -9.08 -19.75
CA ALA A 202 -3.19 -8.52 -20.87
C ALA A 202 -1.81 -8.02 -20.41
N MET A 203 -1.75 -7.32 -19.28
CA MET A 203 -0.49 -6.84 -18.70
C MET A 203 0.39 -8.00 -18.23
N ALA A 204 -0.18 -9.00 -17.57
CA ALA A 204 0.56 -10.18 -17.11
C ALA A 204 1.17 -10.97 -18.29
N SER A 205 0.43 -11.10 -19.39
CA SER A 205 0.93 -11.72 -20.61
C SER A 205 2.09 -10.94 -21.23
N LEU A 206 1.98 -9.60 -21.27
CA LEU A 206 3.09 -8.73 -21.73
C LEU A 206 4.32 -8.87 -20.82
N MET A 207 4.12 -8.89 -19.50
CA MET A 207 5.22 -9.08 -18.53
C MET A 207 5.91 -10.43 -18.74
N SER A 208 5.16 -11.50 -18.97
CA SER A 208 5.73 -12.82 -19.26
C SER A 208 6.60 -12.81 -20.51
N VAL A 209 6.12 -12.22 -21.60
CA VAL A 209 6.89 -12.08 -22.84
C VAL A 209 8.19 -11.29 -22.62
N VAL A 210 8.11 -10.17 -21.90
CA VAL A 210 9.27 -9.31 -21.62
C VAL A 210 10.27 -10.01 -20.71
N THR A 211 9.80 -10.71 -19.69
CA THR A 211 10.67 -11.38 -18.71
C THR A 211 11.39 -12.60 -19.30
N ASN A 212 10.74 -13.32 -20.22
CA ASN A 212 11.35 -14.47 -20.91
C ASN A 212 12.12 -14.09 -22.16
N GLY A 213 12.17 -12.80 -22.53
CA GLY A 213 12.88 -12.28 -23.69
C GLY A 213 14.38 -12.06 -23.44
N ASP A 214 15.06 -11.43 -24.40
CA ASP A 214 16.51 -11.20 -24.43
C ASP A 214 16.99 -10.02 -23.55
N GLY A 215 16.15 -9.48 -22.70
CA GLY A 215 16.48 -8.37 -21.80
C GLY A 215 16.41 -6.97 -22.41
N ARG A 216 16.42 -6.84 -23.75
CA ARG A 216 16.37 -5.53 -24.45
C ARG A 216 15.08 -4.75 -24.20
N GLN A 217 14.03 -5.42 -23.76
CA GLN A 217 12.72 -4.82 -23.49
C GLN A 217 12.62 -4.16 -22.11
N PHE A 218 13.65 -4.26 -21.25
CA PHE A 218 13.72 -3.56 -19.98
C PHE A 218 14.30 -2.14 -20.14
N TYR A 219 13.62 -1.30 -20.89
CA TYR A 219 14.03 0.08 -21.14
C TYR A 219 13.60 1.04 -20.01
N ARG A 220 14.28 2.18 -19.93
CA ARG A 220 13.97 3.24 -18.98
C ARG A 220 12.73 4.02 -19.39
N ASN A 221 11.89 4.36 -18.41
CA ASN A 221 10.87 5.39 -18.57
C ASN A 221 11.31 6.65 -17.84
N THR A 222 11.77 7.65 -18.58
CA THR A 222 12.32 8.90 -18.01
C THR A 222 11.29 9.70 -17.22
N CYS A 223 9.98 9.56 -17.52
CA CYS A 223 8.91 10.18 -16.74
C CYS A 223 8.83 9.64 -15.30
N HIS A 224 9.39 8.45 -15.05
CA HIS A 224 9.44 7.85 -13.71
C HIS A 224 10.69 8.24 -12.93
N CYS A 225 11.76 8.74 -13.59
CA CYS A 225 13.06 9.00 -12.95
C CYS A 225 13.03 10.10 -11.90
N ASN A 226 12.11 11.06 -12.02
CA ASN A 226 11.93 12.15 -11.07
C ASN A 226 10.43 12.44 -10.87
N LYS A 227 9.74 11.54 -10.21
CA LYS A 227 8.31 11.68 -9.94
C LYS A 227 8.07 12.36 -8.59
N TRP A 228 7.26 13.40 -8.57
CA TRP A 228 6.92 14.16 -7.34
C TRP A 228 8.14 14.79 -6.65
N GLY A 229 9.15 15.24 -7.42
CA GLY A 229 10.38 15.80 -6.88
C GLY A 229 11.31 14.78 -6.18
N ARG A 230 11.00 13.48 -6.28
CA ARG A 230 11.83 12.40 -5.71
C ARG A 230 12.52 11.65 -6.82
N ARG A 231 13.83 11.48 -6.69
CA ARG A 231 14.61 10.64 -7.60
C ARG A 231 14.21 9.17 -7.44
N CYS A 232 14.21 8.45 -8.56
CA CYS A 232 14.03 7.00 -8.55
C CYS A 232 15.11 6.34 -7.67
N GLU A 233 14.74 5.38 -6.86
CA GLU A 233 15.64 4.63 -5.96
C GLU A 233 16.80 3.93 -6.71
N TYR A 234 16.59 3.57 -7.97
CA TYR A 234 17.59 2.94 -8.84
C TYR A 234 18.37 3.95 -9.69
N SER A 235 18.24 5.26 -9.47
CA SER A 235 18.85 6.28 -10.34
C SER A 235 20.36 6.17 -10.42
N SER A 236 21.06 5.86 -9.31
CA SER A 236 22.52 5.74 -9.28
C SER A 236 23.03 4.63 -10.21
N ILE A 237 22.48 3.42 -10.07
CA ILE A 237 22.88 2.28 -10.91
C ILE A 237 22.36 2.42 -12.35
N CYS A 238 21.18 3.02 -12.54
CA CYS A 238 20.57 3.21 -13.84
C CYS A 238 21.32 4.25 -14.72
N LEU A 239 21.89 5.28 -14.09
CA LEU A 239 22.67 6.31 -14.79
C LEU A 239 24.12 5.88 -15.04
N ASN A 240 24.70 5.08 -14.14
CA ASN A 240 26.06 4.55 -14.25
C ASN A 240 26.11 3.21 -14.99
N TYR A 241 24.96 2.68 -15.40
CA TYR A 241 24.89 1.49 -16.23
C TYR A 241 25.36 1.86 -17.63
N ASP A 242 26.64 1.60 -17.88
CA ASP A 242 27.20 1.57 -19.23
C ASP A 242 26.85 0.22 -19.85
N PRO A 243 26.07 0.19 -20.94
CA PRO A 243 25.70 -1.05 -21.61
C PRO A 243 26.77 -1.55 -22.58
N ASN A 244 28.07 -1.30 -22.31
CA ASN A 244 29.14 -1.88 -23.12
C ASN A 244 29.38 -3.35 -22.84
#